data_1a230c91d0d8da1f5969baa226b2c320
#
_entry.id   1a230c91d0d8da1f5969baa226b2c320
#
_cell.length_a   1.000
_cell.length_b   1.000
_cell.length_c   1.000
_cell.angle_alpha   90.00
_cell.angle_beta   90.00
_cell.angle_gamma   90.00
#
_symmetry.space_group_name_H-M   'P 1'
#
loop_
_entity.id
_entity.type
_entity.pdbx_description
1 polymer ?
#
loop_
_entity_poly.entity_id
_entity_poly.type
_entity_poly.pdbx_seq_one_letter_code
_entity_poly.pdbx_strand_id
1 'polypeptide(L)'
;MALPNHHLPIALTMGDPAGIGPEIILKAFANHAELMQGCCVLGNLALMQQHRQALAKHLPAHIQCVEVFALHDALGLQSGQIPVCNVTPDAPISIGEVSAAAGKMAADAVRFAASEALAGRARAIVTAPLHKKALSLAAIDFPGHTEMLQALAAAHVGLAVADMPVRMMLSRPGLRVVLVSIHVSLRQAIEAVTAANVLKTLQVTDHSWLKLYGYRPTIWVAGLNPHAGEEGLFGQEEILEISPAVAAAKAQGMDVSGPFPPDTVFMQALQMGTTTSPDVVIAMYHDQGLIPVKLQGLAHGVNQTLGLPFIRTSPDHGTAFDIAGKGLADPASLLAAVAAANAN
;
A
#
# COMPACT_ATOMS: atom_id res chain seq x y z
N MET A 1 -5.79 -16.44 19.14
CA MET A 1 -4.77 -16.28 18.10
C MET A 1 -5.31 -16.90 16.82
N ALA A 2 -5.90 -16.12 15.91
CA ALA A 2 -6.34 -16.66 14.63
C ALA A 2 -5.09 -16.85 13.77
N LEU A 3 -4.83 -18.07 13.31
CA LEU A 3 -3.80 -18.38 12.33
C LEU A 3 -4.05 -17.55 11.07
N PRO A 4 -3.01 -17.14 10.32
CA PRO A 4 -3.19 -16.46 9.05
C PRO A 4 -4.10 -17.31 8.16
N ASN A 5 -5.20 -16.71 7.70
CA ASN A 5 -6.26 -17.37 6.94
C ASN A 5 -5.79 -17.61 5.48
N HIS A 6 -4.81 -18.48 5.27
CA HIS A 6 -4.30 -18.86 3.94
C HIS A 6 -5.38 -19.44 3.01
N HIS A 7 -6.57 -19.74 3.56
CA HIS A 7 -7.73 -20.23 2.82
C HIS A 7 -8.62 -19.13 2.21
N LEU A 8 -8.36 -17.84 2.51
CA LEU A 8 -9.12 -16.75 1.94
C LEU A 8 -8.39 -16.12 0.75
N PRO A 9 -9.12 -15.67 -0.29
CA PRO A 9 -8.53 -15.03 -1.45
C PRO A 9 -8.00 -13.63 -1.14
N ILE A 10 -7.11 -13.13 -2.00
CA ILE A 10 -6.70 -11.72 -2.05
C ILE A 10 -7.63 -10.99 -3.01
N ALA A 11 -8.23 -9.90 -2.56
CA ALA A 11 -8.98 -8.97 -3.39
C ALA A 11 -8.00 -8.04 -4.13
N LEU A 12 -7.80 -8.27 -5.44
CA LEU A 12 -6.89 -7.49 -6.28
C LEU A 12 -7.70 -6.54 -7.16
N THR A 13 -7.72 -5.22 -6.86
CA THR A 13 -8.44 -4.28 -7.71
C THR A 13 -7.70 -4.05 -9.03
N MET A 14 -8.45 -3.95 -10.13
CA MET A 14 -7.89 -3.69 -11.47
C MET A 14 -7.24 -2.30 -11.56
N GLY A 15 -7.59 -1.36 -10.66
CA GLY A 15 -7.16 0.03 -10.69
C GLY A 15 -7.90 0.82 -11.78
N ASP A 16 -7.27 1.88 -12.28
CA ASP A 16 -7.81 2.63 -13.43
C ASP A 16 -7.70 1.77 -14.69
N PRO A 17 -8.83 1.39 -15.32
CA PRO A 17 -8.81 0.50 -16.48
C PRO A 17 -8.15 1.09 -17.73
N ALA A 18 -7.94 2.41 -17.79
CA ALA A 18 -7.21 3.07 -18.87
C ALA A 18 -5.69 3.10 -18.64
N GLY A 19 -5.21 2.75 -17.43
CA GLY A 19 -3.80 2.75 -17.06
C GLY A 19 -3.11 1.39 -17.21
N ILE A 20 -1.94 1.26 -16.58
CA ILE A 20 -1.13 0.03 -16.62
C ILE A 20 -1.64 -1.07 -15.66
N GLY A 21 -2.64 -0.79 -14.81
CA GLY A 21 -3.18 -1.77 -13.85
C GLY A 21 -3.50 -3.12 -14.49
N PRO A 22 -4.37 -3.18 -15.52
CA PRO A 22 -4.67 -4.43 -16.22
C PRO A 22 -3.45 -5.11 -16.84
N GLU A 23 -2.50 -4.35 -17.40
CA GLU A 23 -1.29 -4.89 -18.02
C GLU A 23 -0.38 -5.58 -17.00
N ILE A 24 -0.10 -4.94 -15.87
CA ILE A 24 0.77 -5.53 -14.83
C ILE A 24 0.11 -6.75 -14.17
N ILE A 25 -1.23 -6.78 -14.05
CA ILE A 25 -1.98 -7.93 -13.56
C ILE A 25 -1.85 -9.11 -14.53
N LEU A 26 -2.12 -8.89 -15.83
CA LEU A 26 -2.00 -9.92 -16.86
C LEU A 26 -0.59 -10.54 -16.89
N LYS A 27 0.46 -9.69 -16.85
CA LYS A 27 1.85 -10.14 -16.81
C LYS A 27 2.20 -10.89 -15.52
N ALA A 28 1.68 -10.44 -14.37
CA ALA A 28 1.90 -11.10 -13.10
C ALA A 28 1.35 -12.54 -13.12
N PHE A 29 0.11 -12.73 -13.56
CA PHE A 29 -0.48 -14.07 -13.70
C PHE A 29 0.22 -14.93 -14.75
N ALA A 30 0.70 -14.33 -15.85
CA ALA A 30 1.38 -15.04 -16.91
C ALA A 30 2.74 -15.61 -16.49
N ASN A 31 3.49 -14.85 -15.69
CA ASN A 31 4.89 -15.16 -15.40
C ASN A 31 5.13 -15.66 -13.98
N HIS A 32 4.16 -15.46 -13.05
CA HIS A 32 4.30 -15.77 -11.62
C HIS A 32 3.02 -16.40 -11.06
N ALA A 33 2.51 -17.42 -11.75
CA ALA A 33 1.23 -18.07 -11.44
C ALA A 33 1.13 -18.56 -9.99
N GLU A 34 2.22 -19.11 -9.42
CA GLU A 34 2.24 -19.59 -8.03
C GLU A 34 2.00 -18.45 -7.02
N LEU A 35 2.66 -17.31 -7.21
CA LEU A 35 2.49 -16.15 -6.33
C LEU A 35 1.09 -15.55 -6.46
N MET A 36 0.52 -15.59 -7.67
CA MET A 36 -0.81 -15.05 -7.97
C MET A 36 -1.95 -16.00 -7.61
N GLN A 37 -1.65 -17.22 -7.16
CA GLN A 37 -2.67 -18.18 -6.76
C GLN A 37 -3.53 -17.63 -5.62
N GLY A 38 -4.85 -17.73 -5.78
CA GLY A 38 -5.82 -17.18 -4.81
C GLY A 38 -6.02 -15.67 -4.89
N CYS A 39 -5.41 -14.97 -5.85
CA CYS A 39 -5.77 -13.58 -6.14
C CYS A 39 -7.01 -13.55 -7.05
N CYS A 40 -8.01 -12.74 -6.69
CA CYS A 40 -9.20 -12.48 -7.51
C CYS A 40 -9.20 -11.04 -7.99
N VAL A 41 -9.23 -10.82 -9.30
CA VAL A 41 -9.27 -9.49 -9.90
C VAL A 41 -10.67 -8.90 -9.77
N LEU A 42 -10.77 -7.74 -9.16
CA LEU A 42 -12.00 -6.97 -9.03
C LEU A 42 -12.01 -5.84 -10.06
N GLY A 43 -12.93 -5.90 -11.02
CA GLY A 43 -12.99 -4.91 -12.10
C GLY A 43 -14.04 -5.28 -13.14
N ASN A 44 -13.63 -5.30 -14.39
CA ASN A 44 -14.49 -5.60 -15.54
C ASN A 44 -13.83 -6.63 -16.45
N LEU A 45 -14.52 -7.73 -16.73
CA LEU A 45 -14.00 -8.84 -17.55
C LEU A 45 -13.75 -8.40 -19.00
N ALA A 46 -14.67 -7.65 -19.60
CA ALA A 46 -14.53 -7.21 -21.00
C ALA A 46 -13.30 -6.32 -21.18
N LEU A 47 -13.01 -5.42 -20.22
CA LEU A 47 -11.81 -4.58 -20.25
C LEU A 47 -10.53 -5.39 -20.00
N MET A 48 -10.53 -6.36 -19.10
CA MET A 48 -9.39 -7.28 -18.93
C MET A 48 -9.12 -8.08 -20.21
N GLN A 49 -10.16 -8.53 -20.91
CA GLN A 49 -10.06 -9.21 -22.21
C GLN A 49 -9.55 -8.27 -23.31
N GLN A 50 -10.00 -7.01 -23.35
CA GLN A 50 -9.51 -5.98 -24.25
C GLN A 50 -8.01 -5.74 -24.08
N HIS A 51 -7.54 -5.56 -22.84
CA HIS A 51 -6.11 -5.43 -22.53
C HIS A 51 -5.33 -6.69 -22.93
N ARG A 52 -5.86 -7.89 -22.64
CA ARG A 52 -5.23 -9.15 -23.06
C ARG A 52 -5.06 -9.23 -24.57
N GLN A 53 -6.06 -8.78 -25.35
CA GLN A 53 -5.98 -8.73 -26.82
C GLN A 53 -4.92 -7.73 -27.29
N ALA A 54 -4.91 -6.52 -26.72
CA ALA A 54 -3.89 -5.51 -27.03
C ALA A 54 -2.46 -6.01 -26.76
N LEU A 55 -2.31 -6.84 -25.72
CA LEU A 55 -1.04 -7.41 -25.27
C LEU A 55 -0.74 -8.82 -25.82
N ALA A 56 -1.46 -9.29 -26.84
CA ALA A 56 -1.34 -10.65 -27.34
C ALA A 56 0.07 -11.08 -27.76
N LYS A 57 0.90 -10.12 -28.19
CA LYS A 57 2.32 -10.37 -28.56
C LYS A 57 3.24 -10.49 -27.34
N HIS A 58 2.79 -10.08 -26.16
CA HIS A 58 3.57 -10.00 -24.92
C HIS A 58 3.11 -11.02 -23.88
N LEU A 59 2.04 -11.75 -24.15
CA LEU A 59 1.45 -12.73 -23.23
C LEU A 59 1.39 -14.11 -23.84
N PRO A 60 1.61 -15.17 -23.05
CA PRO A 60 1.40 -16.55 -23.51
C PRO A 60 -0.06 -16.77 -23.97
N ALA A 61 -0.25 -17.54 -25.05
CA ALA A 61 -1.57 -17.76 -25.65
C ALA A 61 -2.56 -18.46 -24.71
N HIS A 62 -2.07 -19.26 -23.75
CA HIS A 62 -2.91 -20.02 -22.81
C HIS A 62 -3.52 -19.16 -21.69
N ILE A 63 -3.05 -17.91 -21.50
CA ILE A 63 -3.60 -17.01 -20.48
C ILE A 63 -5.01 -16.58 -20.86
N GLN A 64 -5.97 -16.80 -19.95
CA GLN A 64 -7.38 -16.49 -20.17
C GLN A 64 -7.98 -15.78 -18.96
N CYS A 65 -8.75 -14.71 -19.21
CA CYS A 65 -9.59 -14.08 -18.18
C CYS A 65 -10.91 -14.85 -18.08
N VAL A 66 -11.22 -15.32 -16.89
CA VAL A 66 -12.38 -16.17 -16.58
C VAL A 66 -13.28 -15.43 -15.61
N GLU A 67 -14.57 -15.35 -15.90
CA GLU A 67 -15.54 -14.77 -14.98
C GLU A 67 -15.71 -15.64 -13.74
N VAL A 68 -15.72 -14.99 -12.58
CA VAL A 68 -16.07 -15.58 -11.29
C VAL A 68 -17.11 -14.71 -10.60
N PHE A 69 -17.98 -15.32 -9.79
CA PHE A 69 -19.10 -14.64 -9.15
C PHE A 69 -18.81 -14.26 -7.69
N ALA A 70 -17.83 -14.91 -7.10
CA ALA A 70 -17.36 -14.61 -5.76
C ALA A 70 -15.84 -14.72 -5.67
N LEU A 71 -15.22 -14.02 -4.68
CA LEU A 71 -13.76 -14.05 -4.52
C LEU A 71 -13.22 -15.47 -4.30
N HIS A 72 -13.93 -16.30 -3.54
CA HIS A 72 -13.48 -17.65 -3.21
C HIS A 72 -13.40 -18.59 -4.42
N ASP A 73 -14.12 -18.29 -5.50
CA ASP A 73 -14.04 -19.07 -6.75
C ASP A 73 -12.63 -19.06 -7.35
N ALA A 74 -11.84 -17.99 -7.04
CA ALA A 74 -10.45 -17.87 -7.48
C ALA A 74 -9.54 -18.97 -6.92
N LEU A 75 -9.88 -19.58 -5.79
CA LEU A 75 -9.07 -20.63 -5.15
C LEU A 75 -9.08 -21.96 -5.92
N GLY A 76 -10.10 -22.19 -6.74
CA GLY A 76 -10.28 -23.43 -7.52
C GLY A 76 -9.75 -23.36 -8.95
N LEU A 77 -9.23 -22.22 -9.40
CA LEU A 77 -8.82 -22.04 -10.79
C LEU A 77 -7.43 -22.62 -11.08
N GLN A 78 -7.25 -23.05 -12.33
CA GLN A 78 -6.00 -23.62 -12.80
C GLN A 78 -5.01 -22.52 -13.23
N SER A 79 -3.73 -22.87 -13.27
CA SER A 79 -2.69 -22.00 -13.83
C SER A 79 -3.06 -21.56 -15.25
N GLY A 80 -2.85 -20.28 -15.55
CA GLY A 80 -3.25 -19.67 -16.82
C GLY A 80 -4.67 -19.06 -16.84
N GLN A 81 -5.51 -19.37 -15.85
CA GLN A 81 -6.81 -18.75 -15.68
C GLN A 81 -6.70 -17.57 -14.71
N ILE A 82 -7.15 -16.39 -15.14
CA ILE A 82 -7.19 -15.17 -14.34
C ILE A 82 -8.62 -14.95 -13.89
N PRO A 83 -8.94 -15.14 -12.60
CA PRO A 83 -10.28 -14.91 -12.10
C PRO A 83 -10.62 -13.43 -12.11
N VAL A 84 -11.70 -13.06 -12.76
CA VAL A 84 -12.21 -11.67 -12.79
C VAL A 84 -13.64 -11.65 -12.26
N CYS A 85 -13.82 -10.98 -11.15
CA CYS A 85 -15.15 -10.69 -10.60
C CYS A 85 -15.64 -9.36 -11.19
N ASN A 86 -16.74 -9.41 -11.93
CA ASN A 86 -17.38 -8.22 -12.51
C ASN A 86 -18.05 -7.39 -11.40
N VAL A 87 -17.39 -6.33 -10.95
CA VAL A 87 -17.90 -5.45 -9.88
C VAL A 87 -18.19 -4.04 -10.38
N THR A 88 -18.03 -3.82 -11.70
CA THR A 88 -18.25 -2.52 -12.34
C THR A 88 -19.05 -2.72 -13.62
N PRO A 89 -19.95 -1.78 -13.98
CA PRO A 89 -20.72 -1.87 -15.21
C PRO A 89 -19.81 -1.75 -16.44
N ASP A 90 -20.28 -2.26 -17.57
CA ASP A 90 -19.62 -2.06 -18.85
C ASP A 90 -19.67 -0.59 -19.24
N ALA A 91 -18.52 -0.06 -19.66
CA ALA A 91 -18.39 1.28 -20.21
C ALA A 91 -17.24 1.31 -21.23
N PRO A 92 -17.37 2.12 -22.30
CA PRO A 92 -16.27 2.30 -23.24
C PRO A 92 -15.11 3.03 -22.56
N ILE A 93 -13.93 2.41 -22.57
CA ILE A 93 -12.70 2.97 -22.01
C ILE A 93 -11.63 2.98 -23.09
N SER A 94 -11.04 4.15 -23.33
CA SER A 94 -9.86 4.31 -24.18
C SER A 94 -8.59 4.14 -23.33
N ILE A 95 -7.76 3.16 -23.68
CA ILE A 95 -6.48 2.91 -22.99
C ILE A 95 -5.56 4.14 -23.15
N GLY A 96 -4.99 4.61 -22.08
CA GLY A 96 -4.09 5.78 -22.06
C GLY A 96 -4.83 7.13 -21.87
N GLU A 97 -6.15 7.14 -21.71
CA GLU A 97 -6.95 8.37 -21.59
C GLU A 97 -7.64 8.47 -20.22
N VAL A 98 -7.58 9.68 -19.63
CA VAL A 98 -8.26 9.95 -18.35
C VAL A 98 -9.75 10.16 -18.60
N SER A 99 -10.62 9.42 -17.89
CA SER A 99 -12.06 9.57 -18.00
C SER A 99 -12.79 9.40 -16.67
N ALA A 100 -13.97 10.03 -16.55
CA ALA A 100 -14.86 9.84 -15.41
C ALA A 100 -15.32 8.38 -15.26
N ALA A 101 -15.59 7.70 -16.38
CA ALA A 101 -16.00 6.29 -16.39
C ALA A 101 -14.91 5.41 -15.76
N ALA A 102 -13.64 5.58 -16.17
CA ALA A 102 -12.50 4.87 -15.61
C ALA A 102 -12.32 5.14 -14.10
N GLY A 103 -12.45 6.40 -13.69
CA GLY A 103 -12.40 6.78 -12.27
C GLY A 103 -13.51 6.14 -11.43
N LYS A 104 -14.73 6.12 -11.96
CA LYS A 104 -15.86 5.46 -11.29
C LYS A 104 -15.63 3.96 -11.14
N MET A 105 -15.18 3.29 -12.19
CA MET A 105 -14.90 1.84 -12.16
C MET A 105 -13.79 1.52 -11.16
N ALA A 106 -12.71 2.30 -11.12
CA ALA A 106 -11.64 2.12 -10.14
C ALA A 106 -12.16 2.24 -8.70
N ALA A 107 -12.99 3.24 -8.42
CA ALA A 107 -13.58 3.43 -7.10
C ALA A 107 -14.57 2.34 -6.71
N ASP A 108 -15.40 1.87 -7.63
CA ASP A 108 -16.36 0.80 -7.37
C ASP A 108 -15.63 -0.52 -7.04
N ALA A 109 -14.53 -0.82 -7.73
CA ALA A 109 -13.67 -1.96 -7.40
C ALA A 109 -13.06 -1.85 -5.99
N VAL A 110 -12.61 -0.65 -5.58
CA VAL A 110 -12.08 -0.40 -4.23
C VAL A 110 -13.17 -0.54 -3.17
N ARG A 111 -14.38 -0.02 -3.41
CA ARG A 111 -15.53 -0.16 -2.49
C ARG A 111 -15.90 -1.64 -2.29
N PHE A 112 -15.95 -2.39 -3.38
CA PHE A 112 -16.26 -3.81 -3.31
C PHE A 112 -15.15 -4.58 -2.56
N ALA A 113 -13.87 -4.33 -2.87
CA ALA A 113 -12.74 -4.93 -2.14
C ALA A 113 -12.82 -4.65 -0.63
N ALA A 114 -13.12 -3.40 -0.25
CA ALA A 114 -13.27 -3.01 1.15
C ALA A 114 -14.43 -3.77 1.82
N SER A 115 -15.59 -3.89 1.16
CA SER A 115 -16.74 -4.62 1.69
C SER A 115 -16.44 -6.11 1.92
N GLU A 116 -15.70 -6.74 1.01
CA GLU A 116 -15.28 -8.14 1.14
C GLU A 116 -14.27 -8.35 2.29
N ALA A 117 -13.28 -7.45 2.40
CA ALA A 117 -12.28 -7.53 3.48
C ALA A 117 -12.91 -7.26 4.86
N LEU A 118 -13.80 -6.27 4.97
CA LEU A 118 -14.52 -5.94 6.21
C LEU A 118 -15.47 -7.06 6.64
N ALA A 119 -16.05 -7.78 5.68
CA ALA A 119 -16.89 -8.95 5.94
C ALA A 119 -16.08 -10.24 6.20
N GLY A 120 -14.75 -10.19 6.21
CA GLY A 120 -13.87 -11.34 6.42
C GLY A 120 -13.87 -12.35 5.29
N ARG A 121 -14.24 -11.96 4.06
CA ARG A 121 -14.23 -12.81 2.86
C ARG A 121 -12.99 -12.64 1.99
N ALA A 122 -12.16 -11.64 2.28
CA ALA A 122 -10.83 -11.48 1.70
C ALA A 122 -9.79 -11.35 2.82
N ARG A 123 -8.64 -12.01 2.70
CA ARG A 123 -7.55 -11.89 3.68
C ARG A 123 -6.78 -10.57 3.55
N ALA A 124 -6.73 -10.01 2.35
CA ALA A 124 -6.04 -8.76 2.06
C ALA A 124 -6.63 -8.08 0.82
N ILE A 125 -6.36 -6.79 0.70
CA ILE A 125 -6.62 -6.01 -0.50
C ILE A 125 -5.27 -5.63 -1.12
N VAL A 126 -5.08 -5.93 -2.40
CA VAL A 126 -3.98 -5.40 -3.21
C VAL A 126 -4.57 -4.43 -4.23
N THR A 127 -4.13 -3.18 -4.24
CA THR A 127 -4.72 -2.19 -5.16
C THR A 127 -3.76 -1.85 -6.29
N ALA A 128 -4.15 -2.13 -7.55
CA ALA A 128 -3.46 -1.55 -8.70
C ALA A 128 -3.73 -0.03 -8.77
N PRO A 129 -2.87 0.74 -9.47
CA PRO A 129 -2.93 2.19 -9.45
C PRO A 129 -4.25 2.78 -9.96
N LEU A 130 -4.75 3.82 -9.30
CA LEU A 130 -5.85 4.66 -9.78
C LEU A 130 -5.37 6.07 -10.09
N HIS A 131 -6.18 6.83 -10.86
CA HIS A 131 -5.85 8.18 -11.26
C HIS A 131 -6.71 9.22 -10.54
N LYS A 132 -6.08 10.12 -9.77
CA LYS A 132 -6.78 11.13 -8.94
C LYS A 132 -7.71 12.03 -9.76
N LYS A 133 -7.27 12.50 -10.94
CA LYS A 133 -8.11 13.31 -11.83
C LYS A 133 -9.32 12.52 -12.36
N ALA A 134 -9.18 11.22 -12.63
CA ALA A 134 -10.30 10.38 -13.04
C ALA A 134 -11.34 10.25 -11.93
N LEU A 135 -10.92 10.09 -10.66
CA LEU A 135 -11.82 10.12 -9.50
C LEU A 135 -12.56 11.46 -9.40
N SER A 136 -11.83 12.58 -9.51
CA SER A 136 -12.43 13.92 -9.48
C SER A 136 -13.44 14.14 -10.59
N LEU A 137 -13.15 13.70 -11.82
CA LEU A 137 -14.10 13.75 -12.95
C LEU A 137 -15.36 12.89 -12.71
N ALA A 138 -15.23 11.81 -11.94
CA ALA A 138 -16.33 10.96 -11.52
C ALA A 138 -17.11 11.50 -10.31
N ALA A 139 -16.80 12.72 -9.85
CA ALA A 139 -17.36 13.34 -8.64
C ALA A 139 -17.13 12.48 -7.36
N ILE A 140 -16.00 11.79 -7.31
CA ILE A 140 -15.58 11.00 -6.15
C ILE A 140 -14.55 11.81 -5.37
N ASP A 141 -14.96 12.29 -4.21
CA ASP A 141 -14.20 13.22 -3.38
C ASP A 141 -13.26 12.48 -2.40
N PHE A 142 -12.31 11.74 -2.98
CA PHE A 142 -11.20 11.12 -2.24
C PHE A 142 -9.88 11.39 -2.96
N PRO A 143 -8.84 11.84 -2.25
CA PRO A 143 -7.53 12.09 -2.85
C PRO A 143 -6.79 10.81 -3.30
N GLY A 144 -7.24 9.63 -2.82
CA GLY A 144 -6.65 8.35 -3.19
C GLY A 144 -7.26 7.14 -2.49
N HIS A 145 -6.60 6.00 -2.63
CA HIS A 145 -7.03 4.74 -2.02
C HIS A 145 -7.06 4.80 -0.49
N THR A 146 -6.05 5.41 0.12
CA THR A 146 -5.87 5.38 1.58
C THR A 146 -7.03 6.05 2.29
N GLU A 147 -7.38 7.25 1.88
CA GLU A 147 -8.46 8.04 2.46
C GLU A 147 -9.82 7.39 2.20
N MET A 148 -10.00 6.82 1.02
CA MET A 148 -11.22 6.10 0.66
C MET A 148 -11.39 4.83 1.53
N LEU A 149 -10.34 4.02 1.67
CA LEU A 149 -10.38 2.80 2.49
C LEU A 149 -10.54 3.12 3.98
N GLN A 150 -9.88 4.19 4.47
CA GLN A 150 -10.04 4.68 5.83
C GLN A 150 -11.49 5.08 6.11
N ALA A 151 -12.11 5.86 5.23
CA ALA A 151 -13.49 6.29 5.38
C ALA A 151 -14.48 5.10 5.38
N LEU A 152 -14.29 4.14 4.47
CA LEU A 152 -15.11 2.93 4.41
C LEU A 152 -14.96 2.06 5.67
N ALA A 153 -13.73 1.91 6.15
CA ALA A 153 -13.45 1.14 7.37
C ALA A 153 -14.01 1.82 8.63
N ALA A 154 -13.84 3.15 8.76
CA ALA A 154 -14.38 3.92 9.87
C ALA A 154 -15.92 3.85 9.91
N ALA A 155 -16.57 4.04 8.75
CA ALA A 155 -18.01 3.92 8.64
C ALA A 155 -18.54 2.52 9.03
N HIS A 156 -17.81 1.46 8.66
CA HIS A 156 -18.20 0.08 8.99
C HIS A 156 -18.23 -0.19 10.49
N VAL A 157 -17.29 0.40 11.25
CA VAL A 157 -17.22 0.21 12.72
C VAL A 157 -17.91 1.34 13.49
N GLY A 158 -18.55 2.28 12.80
CA GLY A 158 -19.29 3.39 13.42
C GLY A 158 -18.40 4.47 14.05
N LEU A 159 -17.16 4.62 13.58
CA LEU A 159 -16.21 5.65 14.04
C LEU A 159 -16.18 6.84 13.09
N ALA A 160 -15.80 8.01 13.62
CA ALA A 160 -15.39 9.12 12.76
C ALA A 160 -14.03 8.80 12.09
N VAL A 161 -13.80 9.32 10.89
CA VAL A 161 -12.54 9.09 10.14
C VAL A 161 -11.31 9.52 10.95
N ALA A 162 -11.42 10.62 11.72
CA ALA A 162 -10.36 11.12 12.59
C ALA A 162 -9.97 10.14 13.73
N ASP A 163 -10.92 9.29 14.15
CA ASP A 163 -10.72 8.32 15.23
C ASP A 163 -10.14 6.99 14.72
N MET A 164 -9.97 6.84 13.42
CA MET A 164 -9.30 5.71 12.78
C MET A 164 -8.01 6.18 12.07
N PRO A 165 -6.97 6.52 12.80
CA PRO A 165 -5.73 7.02 12.20
C PRO A 165 -5.03 5.94 11.38
N VAL A 166 -4.64 6.28 10.17
CA VAL A 166 -3.84 5.42 9.28
C VAL A 166 -2.46 6.02 9.06
N ARG A 167 -1.49 5.18 8.73
CA ARG A 167 -0.14 5.61 8.37
C ARG A 167 0.34 4.86 7.13
N MET A 168 1.09 5.58 6.30
CA MET A 168 1.76 4.99 5.15
C MET A 168 3.08 4.37 5.60
N MET A 169 3.26 3.10 5.31
CA MET A 169 4.53 2.41 5.38
C MET A 169 5.01 2.10 3.96
N LEU A 170 6.20 2.55 3.62
CA LEU A 170 6.88 2.11 2.41
C LEU A 170 7.93 1.08 2.80
N SER A 171 7.93 -0.05 2.11
CA SER A 171 8.85 -1.14 2.40
C SER A 171 9.53 -1.67 1.14
N ARG A 172 10.69 -2.24 1.37
CA ARG A 172 11.48 -3.03 0.43
C ARG A 172 12.27 -4.09 1.23
N PRO A 173 12.88 -5.08 0.59
CA PRO A 173 13.75 -6.01 1.30
C PRO A 173 14.81 -5.26 2.13
N GLY A 174 14.82 -5.51 3.44
CA GLY A 174 15.77 -4.94 4.39
C GLY A 174 15.45 -3.55 4.95
N LEU A 175 14.42 -2.84 4.46
CA LEU A 175 14.06 -1.53 5.01
C LEU A 175 12.54 -1.30 4.97
N ARG A 176 11.98 -0.93 6.11
CA ARG A 176 10.58 -0.48 6.23
C ARG A 176 10.56 0.88 6.90
N VAL A 177 9.82 1.80 6.34
CA VAL A 177 9.73 3.19 6.83
C VAL A 177 8.27 3.60 6.95
N VAL A 178 7.89 4.09 8.13
CA VAL A 178 6.56 4.68 8.39
C VAL A 178 6.70 6.18 8.52
N LEU A 179 5.75 6.92 7.98
CA LEU A 179 5.81 8.37 7.86
C LEU A 179 4.88 9.06 8.86
N VAL A 180 5.39 10.07 9.56
CA VAL A 180 4.59 10.95 10.44
C VAL A 180 3.71 11.87 9.59
N SER A 181 4.26 12.45 8.52
CA SER A 181 3.54 13.26 7.54
C SER A 181 3.83 12.79 6.11
N ILE A 182 2.80 12.93 5.23
CA ILE A 182 2.90 12.60 3.79
C ILE A 182 2.50 13.85 2.98
N HIS A 183 2.22 13.84 1.81
CA HIS A 183 1.64 14.75 0.79
C HIS A 183 1.30 16.20 1.25
N VAL A 184 2.14 16.81 2.06
CA VAL A 184 2.04 18.21 2.52
C VAL A 184 3.31 18.97 2.16
N SER A 185 3.27 20.30 2.19
CA SER A 185 4.49 21.11 2.01
C SER A 185 5.50 20.82 3.13
N LEU A 186 6.80 21.02 2.84
CA LEU A 186 7.84 20.80 3.87
C LEU A 186 7.61 21.65 5.12
N ARG A 187 7.12 22.89 4.98
CA ARG A 187 6.72 23.76 6.11
C ARG A 187 5.64 23.11 6.96
N GLN A 188 4.58 22.62 6.35
CA GLN A 188 3.50 21.90 7.05
C GLN A 188 3.99 20.58 7.65
N ALA A 189 4.95 19.90 6.98
CA ALA A 189 5.55 18.68 7.51
C ALA A 189 6.30 18.94 8.83
N ILE A 190 7.05 20.06 8.92
CA ILE A 190 7.72 20.48 10.15
C ILE A 190 6.68 20.76 11.26
N GLU A 191 5.63 21.50 10.93
CA GLU A 191 4.53 21.82 11.87
C GLU A 191 3.77 20.56 12.34
N ALA A 192 3.74 19.51 11.52
CA ALA A 192 3.11 18.23 11.87
C ALA A 192 3.96 17.38 12.83
N VAL A 193 5.24 17.70 13.03
CA VAL A 193 6.11 17.01 14.01
C VAL A 193 5.78 17.53 15.41
N THR A 194 4.73 16.97 15.98
CA THR A 194 4.31 17.21 17.36
C THR A 194 4.42 15.92 18.17
N ALA A 195 4.65 16.01 19.47
CA ALA A 195 4.73 14.86 20.36
C ALA A 195 3.50 13.95 20.23
N ALA A 196 2.32 14.54 20.11
CA ALA A 196 1.07 13.81 19.92
C ALA A 196 1.03 13.04 18.59
N ASN A 197 1.44 13.66 17.46
CA ASN A 197 1.39 13.00 16.14
C ASN A 197 2.49 11.94 15.99
N VAL A 198 3.69 12.18 16.54
CA VAL A 198 4.77 11.18 16.58
C VAL A 198 4.36 9.98 17.44
N LEU A 199 3.83 10.21 18.65
CA LEU A 199 3.32 9.13 19.51
C LEU A 199 2.19 8.35 18.84
N LYS A 200 1.25 9.05 18.18
CA LYS A 200 0.17 8.40 17.43
C LYS A 200 0.71 7.50 16.31
N THR A 201 1.76 7.96 15.63
CA THR A 201 2.42 7.17 14.57
C THR A 201 3.06 5.91 15.14
N LEU A 202 3.74 6.02 16.29
CA LEU A 202 4.31 4.88 17.01
C LEU A 202 3.24 3.87 17.43
N GLN A 203 2.13 4.34 18.00
CA GLN A 203 1.00 3.51 18.41
C GLN A 203 0.35 2.76 17.24
N VAL A 204 0.10 3.45 16.12
CA VAL A 204 -0.46 2.82 14.91
C VAL A 204 0.50 1.78 14.36
N THR A 205 1.80 2.07 14.35
CA THR A 205 2.85 1.16 13.87
C THR A 205 2.90 -0.10 14.74
N ASP A 206 3.07 0.05 16.06
CA ASP A 206 3.17 -1.06 17.01
C ASP A 206 1.92 -1.96 16.97
N HIS A 207 0.74 -1.34 17.00
CA HIS A 207 -0.52 -2.09 17.00
C HIS A 207 -0.74 -2.84 15.68
N SER A 208 -0.48 -2.18 14.54
CA SER A 208 -0.61 -2.82 13.23
C SER A 208 0.40 -3.94 13.05
N TRP A 209 1.63 -3.73 13.52
CA TRP A 209 2.69 -4.74 13.44
C TRP A 209 2.36 -5.99 14.23
N LEU A 210 1.91 -5.82 15.49
CA LEU A 210 1.49 -6.94 16.33
C LEU A 210 0.35 -7.74 15.66
N LYS A 211 -0.59 -7.04 15.03
CA LYS A 211 -1.70 -7.66 14.32
C LYS A 211 -1.25 -8.43 13.07
N LEU A 212 -0.28 -7.87 12.31
CA LEU A 212 0.20 -8.42 11.05
C LEU A 212 1.20 -9.57 11.26
N TYR A 213 2.15 -9.40 12.18
CA TYR A 213 3.29 -10.30 12.32
C TYR A 213 3.27 -11.12 13.62
N GLY A 214 2.35 -10.85 14.55
CA GLY A 214 2.19 -11.61 15.79
C GLY A 214 3.22 -11.27 16.89
N TYR A 215 4.09 -10.30 16.67
CA TYR A 215 5.07 -9.81 17.64
C TYR A 215 5.16 -8.29 17.61
N ARG A 216 5.73 -7.67 18.67
CA ARG A 216 5.94 -6.21 18.70
C ARG A 216 7.23 -5.85 17.96
N PRO A 217 7.22 -4.78 17.15
CA PRO A 217 8.39 -4.37 16.39
C PRO A 217 9.44 -3.68 17.25
N THR A 218 10.70 -3.81 16.87
CA THR A 218 11.76 -2.87 17.28
C THR A 218 11.69 -1.65 16.38
N ILE A 219 11.40 -0.48 16.94
CA ILE A 219 11.16 0.77 16.21
C ILE A 219 12.31 1.74 16.44
N TRP A 220 12.90 2.25 15.36
CA TRP A 220 13.81 3.38 15.43
C TRP A 220 13.11 4.65 14.94
N VAL A 221 13.38 5.78 15.62
CA VAL A 221 12.79 7.08 15.27
C VAL A 221 13.90 7.99 14.74
N ALA A 222 13.74 8.48 13.51
CA ALA A 222 14.65 9.49 12.95
C ALA A 222 14.40 10.84 13.60
N GLY A 223 15.44 11.65 13.74
CA GLY A 223 15.29 13.07 14.05
C GLY A 223 14.72 13.83 12.86
N LEU A 224 14.29 15.06 13.09
CA LEU A 224 13.88 16.01 12.06
C LEU A 224 15.09 16.79 11.53
N ASN A 225 15.91 17.30 12.47
CA ASN A 225 17.02 18.18 12.18
C ASN A 225 18.34 17.41 11.94
N PRO A 226 19.34 18.04 11.30
CA PRO A 226 20.67 17.46 11.16
C PRO A 226 21.22 17.00 12.52
N HIS A 227 21.88 15.83 12.52
CA HIS A 227 22.46 15.22 13.73
C HIS A 227 21.47 15.06 14.90
N ALA A 228 20.17 14.89 14.59
CA ALA A 228 19.09 14.86 15.58
C ALA A 228 19.09 16.09 16.51
N GLY A 229 19.31 17.28 15.92
CA GLY A 229 19.24 18.57 16.60
C GLY A 229 20.49 18.97 17.39
N GLU A 230 21.50 18.09 17.55
CA GLU A 230 22.75 18.35 18.30
C GLU A 230 22.49 19.08 19.64
N GLU A 231 21.74 18.45 20.53
CA GLU A 231 21.32 19.01 21.82
C GLU A 231 20.59 20.38 21.73
N GLY A 232 19.94 20.66 20.61
CA GLY A 232 19.18 21.89 20.36
C GLY A 232 19.95 22.96 19.57
N LEU A 233 21.16 22.67 19.10
CA LEU A 233 21.95 23.60 18.29
C LEU A 233 21.30 23.86 16.91
N PHE A 234 20.70 22.84 16.30
CA PHE A 234 20.11 22.90 14.98
C PHE A 234 18.56 22.89 14.97
N GLY A 235 17.93 22.92 16.13
CA GLY A 235 16.48 22.92 16.30
C GLY A 235 16.08 22.32 17.64
N GLN A 236 14.84 22.54 18.03
CA GLN A 236 14.32 22.11 19.34
C GLN A 236 13.31 20.94 19.20
N GLU A 237 12.96 20.53 18.00
CA GLU A 237 11.88 19.56 17.72
C GLU A 237 12.19 18.18 18.31
N GLU A 238 13.48 17.79 18.36
CA GLU A 238 13.90 16.56 19.01
C GLU A 238 13.67 16.60 20.51
N ILE A 239 13.95 17.74 21.14
CA ILE A 239 13.85 17.92 22.59
C ILE A 239 12.40 18.10 23.02
N LEU A 240 11.64 18.94 22.27
CA LEU A 240 10.30 19.35 22.67
C LEU A 240 9.21 18.38 22.20
N GLU A 241 9.44 17.66 21.12
CA GLU A 241 8.41 16.86 20.45
C GLU A 241 8.79 15.38 20.32
N ILE A 242 9.92 15.06 19.68
CA ILE A 242 10.23 13.66 19.32
C ILE A 242 10.64 12.84 20.55
N SER A 243 11.55 13.36 21.39
CA SER A 243 12.01 12.64 22.59
C SER A 243 10.88 12.42 23.61
N PRO A 244 9.98 13.36 23.88
CA PRO A 244 8.80 13.14 24.71
C PRO A 244 7.88 12.05 24.15
N ALA A 245 7.67 12.01 22.81
CA ALA A 245 6.86 10.96 22.17
C ALA A 245 7.51 9.58 22.33
N VAL A 246 8.82 9.48 22.12
CA VAL A 246 9.59 8.24 22.34
C VAL A 246 9.51 7.77 23.79
N ALA A 247 9.66 8.69 24.74
CA ALA A 247 9.54 8.38 26.17
C ALA A 247 8.12 7.87 26.53
N ALA A 248 7.09 8.52 26.02
CA ALA A 248 5.71 8.12 26.21
C ALA A 248 5.40 6.74 25.60
N ALA A 249 5.95 6.44 24.40
CA ALA A 249 5.81 5.13 23.78
C ALA A 249 6.49 4.02 24.58
N LYS A 250 7.72 4.28 25.10
CA LYS A 250 8.42 3.34 26.02
C LYS A 250 7.61 3.07 27.27
N ALA A 251 7.02 4.10 27.87
CA ALA A 251 6.15 3.96 29.05
C ALA A 251 4.91 3.10 28.77
N GLN A 252 4.46 3.00 27.50
CA GLN A 252 3.39 2.12 27.03
C GLN A 252 3.90 0.70 26.66
N GLY A 253 5.18 0.39 26.89
CA GLY A 253 5.76 -0.93 26.66
C GLY A 253 6.13 -1.21 25.20
N MET A 254 6.30 -0.17 24.36
CA MET A 254 6.82 -0.31 23.00
C MET A 254 8.36 -0.38 23.01
N ASP A 255 8.93 -1.20 22.12
CA ASP A 255 10.37 -1.25 21.90
C ASP A 255 10.79 -0.17 20.89
N VAL A 256 11.03 1.04 21.39
CA VAL A 256 11.30 2.24 20.59
C VAL A 256 12.63 2.86 21.01
N SER A 257 13.44 3.29 20.05
CA SER A 257 14.69 4.01 20.27
C SER A 257 14.81 5.22 19.35
N GLY A 258 15.57 6.24 19.79
CA GLY A 258 15.78 7.49 19.06
C GLY A 258 15.53 8.72 19.95
N PRO A 259 15.54 9.94 19.33
CA PRO A 259 15.78 10.20 17.91
C PRO A 259 17.22 9.92 17.46
N PHE A 260 17.36 9.32 16.26
CA PHE A 260 18.66 9.07 15.63
C PHE A 260 18.96 10.10 14.54
N PRO A 261 20.23 10.40 14.24
CA PRO A 261 20.59 11.27 13.12
C PRO A 261 19.99 10.77 11.79
N PRO A 262 19.20 11.61 11.09
CA PRO A 262 18.43 11.16 9.92
C PRO A 262 19.29 10.81 8.69
N ASP A 263 20.51 11.32 8.62
CA ASP A 263 21.49 11.01 7.55
C ASP A 263 22.09 9.61 7.65
N THR A 264 22.09 9.00 8.85
CA THR A 264 22.73 7.70 9.09
C THR A 264 21.77 6.58 9.49
N VAL A 265 20.62 6.90 10.10
CA VAL A 265 19.69 5.89 10.64
C VAL A 265 19.21 4.87 9.59
N PHE A 266 18.93 5.30 8.37
CA PHE A 266 18.46 4.40 7.31
C PHE A 266 19.57 3.49 6.79
N MET A 267 20.81 3.99 6.72
CA MET A 267 21.99 3.19 6.39
C MET A 267 22.24 2.12 7.45
N GLN A 268 22.14 2.48 8.72
CA GLN A 268 22.29 1.54 9.82
C GLN A 268 21.18 0.49 9.84
N ALA A 269 19.94 0.89 9.57
CA ALA A 269 18.81 -0.02 9.48
C ALA A 269 18.95 -1.02 8.31
N LEU A 270 19.61 -0.63 7.22
CA LEU A 270 19.88 -1.48 6.05
C LEU A 270 21.02 -2.50 6.28
N GLN A 271 21.82 -2.36 7.32
CA GLN A 271 22.90 -3.31 7.64
C GLN A 271 22.29 -4.65 8.08
N MET A 272 21.87 -5.44 7.10
CA MET A 272 21.25 -6.74 7.27
C MET A 272 22.17 -7.72 8.04
N GLY A 273 21.62 -8.37 9.06
CA GLY A 273 22.29 -9.46 9.77
C GLY A 273 22.87 -9.11 11.15
N THR A 274 22.68 -7.90 11.65
CA THR A 274 22.94 -7.60 13.06
C THR A 274 21.67 -7.82 13.90
N THR A 275 21.82 -8.43 15.06
CA THR A 275 20.74 -8.63 16.06
C THR A 275 20.13 -7.32 16.60
N THR A 276 20.63 -6.18 16.12
CA THR A 276 20.29 -4.83 16.57
C THR A 276 19.58 -3.98 15.52
N SER A 277 19.33 -4.50 14.31
CA SER A 277 18.61 -3.76 13.28
C SER A 277 17.13 -3.60 13.64
N PRO A 278 16.51 -2.43 13.38
CA PRO A 278 15.09 -2.25 13.64
C PRO A 278 14.23 -3.00 12.63
N ASP A 279 13.02 -3.38 13.04
CA ASP A 279 12.00 -3.87 12.13
C ASP A 279 11.46 -2.74 11.23
N VAL A 280 11.41 -1.51 11.78
CA VAL A 280 10.85 -0.34 11.11
C VAL A 280 11.48 0.96 11.62
N VAL A 281 11.66 1.93 10.70
CA VAL A 281 12.11 3.29 11.01
C VAL A 281 10.93 4.25 10.86
N ILE A 282 10.72 5.13 11.84
CA ILE A 282 9.77 6.23 11.73
C ILE A 282 10.51 7.45 11.16
N ALA A 283 10.03 7.96 10.04
CA ALA A 283 10.51 9.19 9.42
C ALA A 283 9.51 10.33 9.62
N MET A 284 10.02 11.56 9.80
CA MET A 284 9.20 12.71 10.13
C MET A 284 8.41 13.23 8.93
N TYR A 285 8.96 13.10 7.71
CA TYR A 285 8.30 13.57 6.49
C TYR A 285 8.60 12.68 5.29
N HIS A 286 7.85 12.92 4.23
CA HIS A 286 7.81 12.10 3.02
C HIS A 286 9.19 11.80 2.44
N ASP A 287 9.96 12.81 2.03
CA ASP A 287 11.22 12.59 1.32
C ASP A 287 12.32 12.04 2.23
N GLN A 288 12.31 12.38 3.52
CA GLN A 288 13.24 11.78 4.49
C GLN A 288 13.14 10.25 4.50
N GLY A 289 11.92 9.72 4.45
CA GLY A 289 11.69 8.28 4.49
C GLY A 289 11.73 7.61 3.11
N LEU A 290 11.24 8.28 2.06
CA LEU A 290 11.09 7.67 0.75
C LEU A 290 12.37 7.66 -0.08
N ILE A 291 13.23 8.67 0.05
CA ILE A 291 14.51 8.71 -0.67
C ILE A 291 15.34 7.45 -0.39
N PRO A 292 15.63 7.05 0.87
CA PRO A 292 16.44 5.86 1.16
C PRO A 292 15.79 4.56 0.67
N VAL A 293 14.45 4.48 0.67
CA VAL A 293 13.76 3.30 0.14
C VAL A 293 13.85 3.24 -1.38
N LYS A 294 13.72 4.38 -2.08
CA LYS A 294 13.67 4.44 -3.56
C LYS A 294 15.02 4.44 -4.25
N LEU A 295 16.09 4.82 -3.56
CA LEU A 295 17.45 4.88 -4.13
C LEU A 295 17.93 3.57 -4.77
N GLN A 296 17.42 2.42 -4.32
CA GLN A 296 17.80 1.11 -4.86
C GLN A 296 16.80 0.60 -5.93
N GLY A 297 15.97 1.47 -6.50
CA GLY A 297 15.00 1.16 -7.55
C GLY A 297 13.56 0.97 -7.05
N LEU A 298 12.62 1.04 -7.99
CA LEU A 298 11.18 1.00 -7.71
C LEU A 298 10.59 -0.42 -7.77
N ALA A 299 11.31 -1.38 -8.34
CA ALA A 299 10.80 -2.72 -8.65
C ALA A 299 10.27 -3.49 -7.42
N HIS A 300 10.83 -3.24 -6.25
CA HIS A 300 10.48 -3.96 -5.01
C HIS A 300 9.82 -3.06 -3.96
N GLY A 301 9.46 -1.83 -4.33
CA GLY A 301 8.76 -0.91 -3.45
C GLY A 301 7.32 -1.36 -3.22
N VAL A 302 6.92 -1.49 -1.95
CA VAL A 302 5.54 -1.80 -1.54
C VAL A 302 5.04 -0.69 -0.64
N ASN A 303 3.91 -0.11 -1.00
CA ASN A 303 3.17 0.79 -0.13
C ASN A 303 2.13 -0.02 0.66
N GLN A 304 2.19 0.03 1.98
CA GLN A 304 1.23 -0.60 2.89
C GLN A 304 0.54 0.46 3.74
N THR A 305 -0.76 0.31 3.95
CA THR A 305 -1.51 1.19 4.84
C THR A 305 -1.69 0.53 6.20
N LEU A 306 -1.05 1.08 7.23
CA LEU A 306 -1.21 0.66 8.62
C LEU A 306 -2.42 1.35 9.26
N GLY A 307 -3.04 0.71 10.26
CA GLY A 307 -4.20 1.25 10.99
C GLY A 307 -5.56 0.81 10.43
N LEU A 308 -5.61 0.21 9.24
CA LEU A 308 -6.84 -0.41 8.72
C LEU A 308 -7.17 -1.73 9.43
N PRO A 309 -8.44 -2.14 9.53
CA PRO A 309 -8.84 -3.42 10.13
C PRO A 309 -8.46 -4.64 9.27
N PHE A 310 -8.01 -4.43 8.04
CA PHE A 310 -7.56 -5.44 7.08
C PHE A 310 -6.20 -5.06 6.48
N ILE A 311 -5.52 -6.03 5.87
CA ILE A 311 -4.26 -5.81 5.17
C ILE A 311 -4.52 -5.08 3.86
N ARG A 312 -3.81 -3.98 3.61
CA ARG A 312 -3.81 -3.30 2.32
C ARG A 312 -2.40 -3.01 1.86
N THR A 313 -2.07 -3.51 0.67
CA THR A 313 -0.80 -3.24 -0.02
C THR A 313 -1.05 -2.71 -1.42
N SER A 314 -0.05 -2.05 -1.99
CA SER A 314 -0.08 -1.59 -3.37
C SER A 314 1.33 -1.43 -3.93
N PRO A 315 1.50 -1.50 -5.27
CA PRO A 315 2.70 -1.03 -5.92
C PRO A 315 2.96 0.45 -5.63
N ASP A 316 4.23 0.85 -5.69
CA ASP A 316 4.69 2.23 -5.44
C ASP A 316 4.93 2.99 -6.75
N HIS A 317 3.98 2.92 -7.67
CA HIS A 317 3.96 3.68 -8.92
C HIS A 317 2.53 4.09 -9.30
N GLY A 318 2.40 5.01 -10.26
CA GLY A 318 1.11 5.49 -10.76
C GLY A 318 0.56 4.69 -11.93
N THR A 319 -0.45 5.26 -12.58
CA THR A 319 -1.19 4.67 -13.72
C THR A 319 -0.43 4.65 -15.04
N ALA A 320 0.63 5.43 -15.21
CA ALA A 320 1.55 5.48 -16.36
C ALA A 320 0.83 5.35 -17.72
N PHE A 321 -0.12 6.24 -17.98
CA PHE A 321 -0.97 6.23 -19.18
C PHE A 321 -0.17 6.27 -20.50
N ASP A 322 0.99 6.86 -20.48
CA ASP A 322 1.91 6.98 -21.61
C ASP A 322 2.41 5.63 -22.14
N ILE A 323 2.48 4.61 -21.28
CA ILE A 323 2.90 3.25 -21.65
C ILE A 323 1.79 2.21 -21.56
N ALA A 324 0.56 2.57 -21.15
CA ALA A 324 -0.55 1.64 -20.98
C ALA A 324 -0.89 0.90 -22.28
N GLY A 325 -1.04 -0.41 -22.23
CA GLY A 325 -1.37 -1.28 -23.35
C GLY A 325 -0.24 -1.49 -24.36
N LYS A 326 0.98 -0.97 -24.08
CA LYS A 326 2.15 -1.10 -24.98
C LYS A 326 3.05 -2.30 -24.68
N GLY A 327 2.76 -3.06 -23.63
CA GLY A 327 3.60 -4.20 -23.23
C GLY A 327 4.89 -3.79 -22.50
N LEU A 328 5.00 -2.53 -22.04
CA LEU A 328 6.20 -1.98 -21.42
C LEU A 328 6.14 -1.94 -19.89
N ALA A 329 4.95 -2.04 -19.29
CA ALA A 329 4.79 -1.97 -17.85
C ALA A 329 5.42 -3.19 -17.15
N ASP A 330 6.15 -2.93 -16.04
CA ASP A 330 6.81 -3.95 -15.23
C ASP A 330 5.89 -4.37 -14.07
N PRO A 331 5.55 -5.66 -13.91
CA PRO A 331 4.72 -6.15 -12.81
C PRO A 331 5.46 -6.30 -11.46
N ALA A 332 6.77 -6.06 -11.38
CA ALA A 332 7.60 -6.38 -10.22
C ALA A 332 7.08 -5.76 -8.91
N SER A 333 6.68 -4.48 -8.93
CA SER A 333 6.14 -3.81 -7.73
C SER A 333 4.76 -4.37 -7.32
N LEU A 334 3.91 -4.79 -8.29
CA LEU A 334 2.65 -5.49 -7.98
C LEU A 334 2.91 -6.86 -7.35
N LEU A 335 3.87 -7.61 -7.90
CA LEU A 335 4.27 -8.91 -7.33
C LEU A 335 4.81 -8.76 -5.91
N ALA A 336 5.62 -7.73 -5.66
CA ALA A 336 6.09 -7.42 -4.31
C ALA A 336 4.91 -7.08 -3.37
N ALA A 337 3.90 -6.33 -3.84
CA ALA A 337 2.71 -6.01 -3.06
C ALA A 337 1.87 -7.26 -2.75
N VAL A 338 1.71 -8.19 -3.71
CA VAL A 338 1.03 -9.48 -3.50
C VAL A 338 1.83 -10.36 -2.53
N ALA A 339 3.16 -10.43 -2.67
CA ALA A 339 4.03 -11.17 -1.76
C ALA A 339 3.92 -10.64 -0.32
N ALA A 340 3.92 -9.31 -0.14
CA ALA A 340 3.73 -8.69 1.18
C ALA A 340 2.34 -8.99 1.77
N ALA A 341 1.28 -9.03 0.95
CA ALA A 341 -0.07 -9.41 1.37
C ALA A 341 -0.18 -10.91 1.74
N ASN A 342 0.65 -11.77 1.13
CA ASN A 342 0.71 -13.20 1.43
C ASN A 342 1.50 -13.54 2.70
N ALA A 343 2.51 -12.72 3.03
CA ALA A 343 3.39 -12.95 4.18
C ALA A 343 2.76 -12.58 5.53
N ASN A 344 1.58 -11.95 5.49
CA ASN A 344 0.83 -11.46 6.66
C ASN A 344 -0.47 -12.34 6.90
#